data_40925146dc863f90cfb31bc7e4aa911e
#
_entry.id   40925146dc863f90cfb31bc7e4aa911e
#
_cell.length_a   1.000
_cell.length_b   1.000
_cell.length_c   1.000
_cell.angle_alpha   90.00
_cell.angle_beta   90.00
_cell.angle_gamma   90.00
#
_symmetry.space_group_name_H-M   'P 1'
#
loop_
_entity.id
_entity.type
_entity.pdbx_description
1 polymer ?
#
loop_
_entity_poly.entity_id
_entity_poly.type
_entity_poly.pdbx_seq_one_letter_code
_entity_poly.pdbx_strand_id
1 'polypeptide(L)'
;MKSCSSNSSAADLRSVRPLARTASALALRNGRWGLTVNWVSLRRYLLIFCATLYFGMAPNSLAVPARSALPEVVKPQSPCEQTDSSTSPSAQSKTSEQTTTEQYTLSHERQAKAVAYSRAGYTLYFISYFLGGLVLFLILRLGWAAKFRDIAENASDKKWIQGFVFVPLLFLTIGVLKLPVRLYWHALSLHYEQSIQGWGSWFWDWTKGELLDTVFGIVLVLILFAVMRRSPRRWWLYFWFPAVLILFGLIVITPLVIDPLFNKFEPLSDKHADLVAAIEKLTKHAGVPIPSERMFLMLASQKTNAINAYVTGLGASKRVVIWDTTIQKMSNEEALFIVGHELGHYILGHVRQGFLVGAAGLLLALYLLFRGLHWALDRWGKDWKLYGQEDWASLAVLLLLLQALLFVSSPVISGYTRMQEHAADVYGLEVIHGLVPNSEEVAAHAFQVLGELDLSDPNPPPFITFWLYSHPPLAERLVFAHSYDPWSKGESPKYVK
;
A
#
# COMPACT_ATOMS: atom_id res chain seq x y z
N MET A 1 39.18 -53.20 58.55
CA MET A 1 38.43 -53.31 59.82
C MET A 1 36.99 -52.94 59.52
N LYS A 2 36.18 -53.92 59.55
CA LYS A 2 34.87 -54.10 60.20
C LYS A 2 33.83 -53.07 59.69
N SER A 3 32.80 -53.38 59.10
CA SER A 3 31.85 -54.49 59.09
C SER A 3 30.48 -53.83 59.12
N CYS A 4 29.68 -54.18 58.13
CA CYS A 4 28.43 -54.97 58.33
C CYS A 4 27.32 -54.16 59.01
N SER A 5 26.14 -54.23 58.69
CA SER A 5 25.26 -55.17 57.95
C SER A 5 23.85 -54.56 58.00
N SER A 6 23.10 -54.69 57.01
CA SER A 6 22.05 -55.60 56.67
C SER A 6 20.70 -55.31 57.31
N ASN A 7 19.78 -55.36 56.46
CA ASN A 7 18.63 -56.20 56.18
C ASN A 7 17.29 -55.53 56.45
N SER A 8 16.53 -55.52 55.44
CA SER A 8 15.49 -56.44 54.89
C SER A 8 14.15 -56.14 55.54
N SER A 9 13.05 -56.06 54.89
CA SER A 9 12.29 -57.00 54.09
C SER A 9 10.98 -56.33 53.74
N ALA A 10 10.59 -56.25 52.53
CA ALA A 10 9.79 -57.18 51.74
C ALA A 10 8.31 -57.34 52.14
N ALA A 11 7.54 -57.38 51.14
CA ALA A 11 6.21 -57.95 50.93
C ALA A 11 5.05 -56.97 51.16
N ASP A 12 4.01 -57.03 50.46
CA ASP A 12 3.58 -57.65 49.18
C ASP A 12 2.10 -57.28 48.98
N LEU A 13 1.72 -57.23 47.74
CA LEU A 13 0.48 -57.63 47.13
C LEU A 13 -0.83 -56.80 47.22
N ARG A 14 -1.22 -56.47 46.03
CA ARG A 14 -2.50 -56.69 45.32
C ARG A 14 -3.68 -55.77 45.59
N SER A 15 -4.03 -55.13 44.53
CA SER A 15 -5.10 -55.38 43.56
C SER A 15 -6.42 -54.64 43.83
N VAL A 16 -6.96 -54.29 42.71
CA VAL A 16 -8.37 -54.15 42.33
C VAL A 16 -8.94 -52.76 42.10
N ARG A 17 -9.15 -52.51 40.79
CA ARG A 17 -10.20 -51.65 40.24
C ARG A 17 -11.61 -52.18 40.60
N PRO A 18 -12.71 -51.52 40.21
CA PRO A 18 -13.10 -50.19 39.77
C PRO A 18 -14.40 -49.69 40.49
N LEU A 19 -14.93 -48.53 40.06
CA LEU A 19 -16.36 -48.19 39.86
C LEU A 19 -16.54 -46.66 40.01
N ALA A 20 -16.79 -45.97 39.00
CA ALA A 20 -18.00 -45.50 38.34
C ALA A 20 -19.06 -44.81 39.24
N ARG A 21 -19.42 -43.62 38.78
CA ARG A 21 -20.67 -42.84 38.97
C ARG A 21 -20.87 -42.19 40.35
N THR A 22 -21.08 -40.84 40.33
CA THR A 22 -22.35 -40.20 40.00
C THR A 22 -22.21 -38.70 39.94
N ALA A 23 -22.99 -38.15 39.05
CA ALA A 23 -23.23 -36.75 38.81
C ALA A 23 -23.89 -36.06 40.02
N SER A 24 -23.57 -34.78 40.18
CA SER A 24 -24.60 -33.83 40.62
C SER A 24 -24.25 -32.42 40.13
N ALA A 25 -25.18 -31.90 39.40
CA ALA A 25 -25.29 -30.58 38.83
C ALA A 25 -25.28 -29.48 39.88
N LEU A 26 -24.57 -28.43 39.58
CA LEU A 26 -25.03 -27.08 39.96
C LEU A 26 -24.80 -26.14 38.76
N ALA A 27 -25.93 -25.79 38.19
CA ALA A 27 -26.03 -24.78 37.15
C ALA A 27 -25.69 -23.40 37.74
N LEU A 28 -24.73 -22.71 37.10
CA LEU A 28 -24.67 -21.27 37.14
C LEU A 28 -24.59 -20.72 35.72
N ARG A 29 -25.59 -19.95 35.47
CA ARG A 29 -26.02 -19.25 34.27
C ARG A 29 -24.96 -18.42 33.62
N ASN A 30 -24.87 -18.59 32.31
CA ASN A 30 -24.77 -17.58 31.25
C ASN A 30 -23.77 -16.45 31.36
N GLY A 31 -22.72 -16.59 30.56
CA GLY A 31 -21.86 -15.52 30.08
C GLY A 31 -21.04 -16.03 28.88
N ARG A 32 -21.73 -16.48 27.80
CA ARG A 32 -21.07 -16.78 26.52
C ARG A 32 -20.60 -15.49 25.88
N TRP A 33 -19.39 -15.07 26.16
CA TRP A 33 -18.59 -14.31 25.24
C TRP A 33 -17.79 -15.32 24.40
N GLY A 34 -18.42 -15.82 23.39
CA GLY A 34 -17.75 -16.62 22.36
C GLY A 34 -16.93 -15.69 21.47
N LEU A 35 -15.69 -15.40 21.85
CA LEU A 35 -14.65 -14.95 20.95
C LEU A 35 -14.29 -16.11 20.01
N THR A 36 -15.13 -16.37 19.03
CA THR A 36 -14.71 -17.07 17.83
C THR A 36 -13.77 -16.14 17.09
N VAL A 37 -12.49 -16.23 17.40
CA VAL A 37 -11.43 -15.63 16.60
C VAL A 37 -11.48 -16.31 15.23
N ASN A 38 -12.12 -15.62 14.29
CA ASN A 38 -12.19 -16.08 12.92
C ASN A 38 -10.78 -15.97 12.32
N TRP A 39 -10.10 -17.09 12.15
CA TRP A 39 -8.74 -17.20 11.60
C TRP A 39 -8.59 -16.56 10.23
N VAL A 40 -9.68 -16.44 9.47
CA VAL A 40 -9.73 -15.72 8.20
C VAL A 40 -9.57 -14.20 8.41
N SER A 41 -10.13 -13.67 9.51
CA SER A 41 -9.95 -12.26 9.88
C SER A 41 -8.52 -11.98 10.37
N LEU A 42 -7.92 -12.86 11.17
CA LEU A 42 -6.55 -12.70 11.67
C LEU A 42 -5.52 -12.69 10.54
N ARG A 43 -5.67 -13.52 9.51
CA ARG A 43 -4.85 -13.47 8.28
C ARG A 43 -4.98 -12.15 7.53
N ARG A 44 -6.17 -11.54 7.53
CA ARG A 44 -6.40 -10.23 6.89
C ARG A 44 -5.68 -9.10 7.61
N TYR A 45 -5.45 -9.20 8.91
CA TYR A 45 -4.93 -8.13 9.79
C TYR A 45 -3.41 -8.00 9.81
N LEU A 46 -2.70 -9.06 9.43
CA LEU A 46 -1.24 -9.13 9.46
C LEU A 46 -0.54 -8.22 8.45
N LEU A 47 -1.26 -7.77 7.48
CA LEU A 47 -0.71 -7.46 6.15
C LEU A 47 -0.70 -5.98 5.80
N ILE A 48 -1.49 -5.15 6.49
CA ILE A 48 -1.52 -3.69 6.25
C ILE A 48 -0.33 -3.01 6.89
N PHE A 49 0.19 -3.53 8.00
CA PHE A 49 1.39 -2.97 8.60
C PHE A 49 2.63 -3.16 7.71
N CYS A 50 2.71 -4.30 7.05
CA CYS A 50 3.76 -4.53 6.06
C CYS A 50 3.59 -3.61 4.85
N ALA A 51 2.36 -3.27 4.46
CA ALA A 51 2.10 -2.31 3.38
C ALA A 51 2.49 -0.88 3.76
N THR A 52 2.25 -0.44 5.01
CA THR A 52 2.66 0.91 5.45
C THR A 52 4.17 1.05 5.58
N LEU A 53 4.90 0.01 6.00
CA LEU A 53 6.37 -0.01 5.89
C LEU A 53 6.84 -0.11 4.42
N TYR A 54 6.05 -0.75 3.56
CA TYR A 54 6.34 -0.87 2.14
C TYR A 54 5.99 0.41 1.36
N PHE A 55 4.92 1.13 1.72
CA PHE A 55 4.58 2.42 1.13
C PHE A 55 5.53 3.56 1.57
N GLY A 56 6.15 3.46 2.74
CA GLY A 56 7.26 4.35 3.13
C GLY A 56 8.56 4.05 2.39
N MET A 57 8.73 2.83 1.84
CA MET A 57 9.91 2.39 1.07
C MET A 57 9.62 2.14 -0.41
N ALA A 58 8.35 2.22 -0.86
CA ALA A 58 8.01 2.15 -2.27
C ALA A 58 8.23 3.51 -2.93
N PRO A 59 8.74 3.55 -4.16
CA PRO A 59 8.75 4.79 -4.92
C PRO A 59 7.31 5.27 -5.09
N ASN A 60 7.04 6.47 -4.61
CA ASN A 60 5.78 7.15 -4.80
C ASN A 60 5.36 7.08 -6.27
N SER A 61 4.15 6.62 -6.47
CA SER A 61 3.32 6.74 -7.67
C SER A 61 3.90 6.22 -9.00
N LEU A 62 3.31 5.17 -9.43
CA LEU A 62 3.05 4.90 -10.84
C LEU A 62 2.13 6.00 -11.35
N ALA A 63 2.69 7.02 -11.94
CA ALA A 63 1.94 8.02 -12.67
C ALA A 63 2.82 8.69 -13.73
N VAL A 64 2.32 8.83 -14.88
CA VAL A 64 2.90 8.86 -16.20
C VAL A 64 2.36 9.98 -17.06
N PRO A 65 3.14 10.71 -17.83
CA PRO A 65 2.64 11.72 -18.74
C PRO A 65 2.71 11.40 -20.24
N ALA A 66 1.71 11.89 -20.95
CA ALA A 66 1.70 11.96 -22.40
C ALA A 66 2.09 13.36 -22.90
N ARG A 67 2.87 13.42 -23.95
CA ARG A 67 3.18 14.65 -24.69
C ARG A 67 2.19 14.78 -25.84
N SER A 68 1.51 15.91 -25.89
CA SER A 68 0.69 16.29 -27.04
C SER A 68 1.59 16.53 -28.25
N ALA A 69 1.47 15.69 -29.27
CA ALA A 69 1.82 16.10 -30.63
C ALA A 69 0.80 17.16 -31.04
N LEU A 70 1.27 18.32 -31.45
CA LEU A 70 0.44 19.37 -32.04
C LEU A 70 -0.34 18.80 -33.21
N PRO A 71 -1.65 19.04 -33.33
CA PRO A 71 -2.38 18.62 -34.50
C PRO A 71 -1.94 19.46 -35.68
N GLU A 72 -1.50 18.79 -36.73
CA GLU A 72 -1.30 19.38 -38.04
C GLU A 72 -2.65 19.95 -38.53
N VAL A 73 -2.64 21.21 -38.88
CA VAL A 73 -3.82 21.94 -39.38
C VAL A 73 -4.26 21.31 -40.69
N VAL A 74 -5.32 20.51 -40.65
CA VAL A 74 -6.03 20.07 -41.85
C VAL A 74 -6.95 21.19 -42.28
N LYS A 75 -6.68 21.77 -43.46
CA LYS A 75 -7.55 22.72 -44.13
C LYS A 75 -8.89 22.07 -44.51
N PRO A 76 -10.00 22.80 -44.43
CA PRO A 76 -11.30 22.29 -44.83
C PRO A 76 -11.39 22.15 -46.35
N GLN A 77 -11.75 20.97 -46.83
CA GLN A 77 -12.24 20.75 -48.20
C GLN A 77 -13.77 20.88 -48.21
N SER A 78 -14.23 21.68 -49.16
CA SER A 78 -15.64 21.97 -49.43
C SER A 78 -16.40 20.80 -50.10
N PRO A 79 -17.75 20.79 -50.06
CA PRO A 79 -18.58 19.67 -50.45
C PRO A 79 -19.04 19.77 -51.93
N CYS A 80 -19.21 18.62 -52.51
CA CYS A 80 -20.06 18.31 -53.70
C CYS A 80 -19.95 16.77 -53.93
N GLU A 81 -20.88 15.96 -54.26
CA GLU A 81 -22.14 16.08 -54.97
C GLU A 81 -22.94 14.80 -54.75
N GLN A 82 -24.24 14.90 -54.75
CA GLN A 82 -25.20 13.81 -54.67
C GLN A 82 -25.24 12.96 -55.98
N THR A 83 -25.45 11.66 -55.85
CA THR A 83 -26.27 10.92 -56.83
C THR A 83 -27.06 9.79 -56.16
N ASP A 84 -28.36 9.88 -56.34
CA ASP A 84 -29.39 8.91 -56.01
C ASP A 84 -29.25 7.58 -56.77
N SER A 85 -29.57 6.48 -56.13
CA SER A 85 -30.40 5.45 -56.74
C SER A 85 -31.01 4.51 -55.70
N SER A 86 -32.33 4.49 -55.73
CA SER A 86 -33.32 3.66 -55.05
C SER A 86 -33.15 2.15 -55.27
N THR A 87 -33.38 1.36 -54.21
CA THR A 87 -34.33 0.24 -54.21
C THR A 87 -34.44 -0.41 -52.83
N SER A 88 -35.63 -0.42 -52.25
CA SER A 88 -36.10 -1.30 -51.15
C SER A 88 -36.79 -2.55 -51.77
N PRO A 89 -37.21 -3.62 -51.04
CA PRO A 89 -37.39 -3.78 -49.60
C PRO A 89 -37.05 -5.19 -49.03
N SER A 90 -37.17 -5.29 -47.71
CA SER A 90 -37.57 -6.45 -46.89
C SER A 90 -36.53 -7.47 -46.47
N ALA A 91 -36.20 -7.44 -45.16
CA ALA A 91 -36.39 -8.59 -44.25
C ALA A 91 -36.19 -8.13 -42.79
N GLN A 92 -37.21 -8.26 -41.99
CA GLN A 92 -37.16 -8.09 -40.54
C GLN A 92 -36.21 -9.13 -39.94
N SER A 93 -35.09 -8.66 -39.39
CA SER A 93 -34.30 -9.42 -38.47
C SER A 93 -34.50 -8.77 -37.09
N LYS A 94 -35.04 -9.55 -36.17
CA LYS A 94 -35.12 -9.19 -34.74
C LYS A 94 -33.74 -8.88 -34.22
N THR A 95 -33.44 -7.61 -34.04
CA THR A 95 -32.26 -7.16 -33.33
C THR A 95 -32.49 -7.49 -31.86
N SER A 96 -31.82 -8.52 -31.40
CA SER A 96 -31.56 -8.68 -29.96
C SER A 96 -30.78 -7.41 -29.52
N GLU A 97 -31.36 -6.62 -28.64
CA GLU A 97 -30.65 -5.63 -27.87
C GLU A 97 -29.52 -6.35 -27.10
N GLN A 98 -28.36 -6.44 -27.73
CA GLN A 98 -27.14 -6.67 -27.02
C GLN A 98 -26.86 -5.37 -26.25
N THR A 99 -27.15 -5.40 -24.97
CA THR A 99 -26.61 -4.44 -24.01
C THR A 99 -25.08 -4.55 -24.13
N THR A 100 -24.48 -3.68 -24.92
CA THR A 100 -23.03 -3.51 -24.99
C THR A 100 -22.62 -2.95 -23.63
N THR A 101 -22.26 -3.84 -22.72
CA THR A 101 -21.56 -3.45 -21.50
C THR A 101 -20.28 -2.76 -21.98
N GLU A 102 -20.17 -1.46 -21.81
CA GLU A 102 -18.97 -0.72 -22.17
C GLU A 102 -17.81 -1.31 -21.38
N GLN A 103 -16.91 -1.96 -22.08
CA GLN A 103 -15.68 -2.53 -21.52
C GLN A 103 -14.61 -1.45 -21.52
N TYR A 104 -13.74 -1.48 -20.51
CA TYR A 104 -12.52 -0.67 -20.51
C TYR A 104 -11.75 -0.91 -21.81
N THR A 105 -11.78 0.08 -22.70
CA THR A 105 -11.17 -0.02 -24.02
C THR A 105 -10.21 1.13 -24.25
N LEU A 106 -9.06 0.82 -24.83
CA LEU A 106 -8.08 1.78 -25.27
C LEU A 106 -7.95 1.72 -26.79
N SER A 107 -7.58 2.82 -27.43
CA SER A 107 -7.15 2.77 -28.83
C SER A 107 -5.99 1.76 -28.98
N HIS A 108 -5.86 1.11 -30.14
CA HIS A 108 -4.84 0.09 -30.38
C HIS A 108 -3.42 0.55 -30.03
N GLU A 109 -3.07 1.80 -30.37
CA GLU A 109 -1.77 2.39 -30.04
C GLU A 109 -1.61 2.56 -28.53
N ARG A 110 -2.65 3.09 -27.86
CA ARG A 110 -2.62 3.34 -26.42
C ARG A 110 -2.61 2.04 -25.62
N GLN A 111 -3.33 1.03 -26.09
CA GLN A 111 -3.32 -0.31 -25.52
C GLN A 111 -1.93 -0.95 -25.61
N ALA A 112 -1.27 -0.85 -26.76
CA ALA A 112 0.09 -1.36 -26.91
C ALA A 112 1.08 -0.67 -25.94
N LYS A 113 0.98 0.65 -25.79
CA LYS A 113 1.77 1.42 -24.81
C LYS A 113 1.46 1.01 -23.38
N ALA A 114 0.19 0.88 -23.01
CA ALA A 114 -0.26 0.47 -21.67
C ALA A 114 0.25 -0.91 -21.29
N VAL A 115 0.09 -1.89 -22.19
CA VAL A 115 0.59 -3.26 -21.97
C VAL A 115 2.12 -3.28 -21.85
N ALA A 116 2.84 -2.57 -22.73
CA ALA A 116 4.30 -2.53 -22.69
C ALA A 116 4.83 -1.89 -21.40
N TYR A 117 4.25 -0.75 -21.00
CA TYR A 117 4.62 -0.07 -19.77
C TYR A 117 4.31 -0.89 -18.53
N SER A 118 3.10 -1.42 -18.41
CA SER A 118 2.67 -2.27 -17.30
C SER A 118 3.57 -3.50 -17.16
N ARG A 119 3.88 -4.20 -18.27
CA ARG A 119 4.80 -5.36 -18.26
C ARG A 119 6.22 -4.97 -17.80
N ALA A 120 6.74 -3.84 -18.25
CA ALA A 120 8.01 -3.32 -17.78
C ALA A 120 7.95 -3.03 -16.27
N GLY A 121 6.84 -2.43 -15.80
CA GLY A 121 6.56 -2.18 -14.40
C GLY A 121 6.59 -3.45 -13.55
N TYR A 122 5.85 -4.47 -13.95
CA TYR A 122 5.83 -5.76 -13.25
C TYR A 122 7.21 -6.39 -13.19
N THR A 123 7.92 -6.39 -14.32
CA THR A 123 9.27 -6.93 -14.41
C THR A 123 10.23 -6.21 -13.48
N LEU A 124 10.21 -4.87 -13.49
CA LEU A 124 11.07 -4.06 -12.63
C LEU A 124 10.73 -4.20 -11.15
N TYR A 125 9.46 -4.41 -10.80
CA TYR A 125 9.07 -4.71 -9.43
C TYR A 125 9.80 -5.96 -8.94
N PHE A 126 9.71 -7.08 -9.66
CA PHE A 126 10.37 -8.33 -9.26
C PHE A 126 11.90 -8.20 -9.29
N ILE A 127 12.47 -7.56 -10.32
CA ILE A 127 13.92 -7.31 -10.40
C ILE A 127 14.37 -6.49 -9.18
N SER A 128 13.70 -5.38 -8.86
CA SER A 128 14.04 -4.52 -7.71
C SER A 128 13.97 -5.29 -6.40
N TYR A 129 12.98 -6.17 -6.30
CA TYR A 129 12.77 -6.97 -5.12
C TYR A 129 13.89 -7.98 -4.93
N PHE A 130 14.16 -8.82 -5.92
CA PHE A 130 15.22 -9.82 -5.85
C PHE A 130 16.62 -9.20 -5.78
N LEU A 131 16.84 -8.07 -6.47
CA LEU A 131 18.08 -7.30 -6.33
C LEU A 131 18.28 -6.81 -4.89
N GLY A 132 17.23 -6.30 -4.24
CA GLY A 132 17.32 -5.89 -2.84
C GLY A 132 17.74 -7.04 -1.91
N GLY A 133 17.16 -8.22 -2.08
CA GLY A 133 17.55 -9.44 -1.35
C GLY A 133 18.98 -9.87 -1.66
N LEU A 134 19.37 -9.84 -2.93
CA LEU A 134 20.72 -10.15 -3.36
C LEU A 134 21.75 -9.17 -2.76
N VAL A 135 21.46 -7.87 -2.76
CA VAL A 135 22.33 -6.84 -2.16
C VAL A 135 22.54 -7.13 -0.68
N LEU A 136 21.47 -7.37 0.08
CA LEU A 136 21.58 -7.70 1.51
C LEU A 136 22.36 -9.02 1.73
N PHE A 137 22.09 -10.03 0.93
CA PHE A 137 22.81 -11.29 0.99
C PHE A 137 24.30 -11.11 0.68
N LEU A 138 24.66 -10.32 -0.34
CA LEU A 138 26.05 -10.01 -0.67
C LEU A 138 26.73 -9.19 0.42
N ILE A 139 26.06 -8.21 1.01
CA ILE A 139 26.57 -7.43 2.17
C ILE A 139 26.94 -8.38 3.31
N LEU A 140 26.12 -9.40 3.60
CA LEU A 140 26.39 -10.41 4.60
C LEU A 140 27.54 -11.33 4.16
N ARG A 141 27.46 -11.91 2.94
CA ARG A 141 28.41 -12.92 2.44
C ARG A 141 29.82 -12.38 2.25
N LEU A 142 29.94 -11.12 1.82
CA LEU A 142 31.23 -10.44 1.66
C LEU A 142 31.76 -9.83 2.97
N GLY A 143 31.00 -9.95 4.06
CA GLY A 143 31.36 -9.44 5.37
C GLY A 143 31.35 -7.92 5.48
N TRP A 144 30.65 -7.21 4.59
CA TRP A 144 30.52 -5.75 4.66
C TRP A 144 29.77 -5.30 5.92
N ALA A 145 28.71 -6.02 6.29
CA ALA A 145 27.99 -5.73 7.53
C ALA A 145 28.92 -5.79 8.76
N ALA A 146 29.77 -6.83 8.84
CA ALA A 146 30.76 -6.95 9.91
C ALA A 146 31.80 -5.82 9.85
N LYS A 147 32.29 -5.43 8.67
CA LYS A 147 33.21 -4.30 8.51
C LYS A 147 32.58 -2.98 8.97
N PHE A 148 31.31 -2.73 8.62
CA PHE A 148 30.61 -1.51 9.07
C PHE A 148 30.42 -1.48 10.59
N ARG A 149 30.14 -2.64 11.21
CA ARG A 149 30.15 -2.79 12.67
C ARG A 149 31.54 -2.44 13.26
N ASP A 150 32.61 -3.03 12.71
CA ASP A 150 33.96 -2.80 13.19
C ASP A 150 34.34 -1.31 13.08
N ILE A 151 33.98 -0.63 11.99
CA ILE A 151 34.16 0.82 11.85
C ILE A 151 33.37 1.58 12.91
N ALA A 152 32.13 1.20 13.17
CA ALA A 152 31.30 1.85 14.17
C ALA A 152 31.82 1.63 15.60
N GLU A 153 32.29 0.44 15.92
CA GLU A 153 32.87 0.11 17.23
C GLU A 153 34.22 0.81 17.46
N ASN A 154 35.03 0.93 16.41
CA ASN A 154 36.29 1.70 16.49
C ASN A 154 36.05 3.23 16.63
N ALA A 155 34.90 3.73 16.14
CA ALA A 155 34.59 5.17 16.26
C ALA A 155 34.21 5.59 17.67
N SER A 156 33.64 4.71 18.52
CA SER A 156 33.25 5.04 19.90
C SER A 156 32.82 3.80 20.69
N ASP A 157 33.06 3.82 21.99
CA ASP A 157 32.50 2.82 22.91
C ASP A 157 31.01 3.03 23.17
N LYS A 158 30.45 4.22 22.85
CA LYS A 158 29.07 4.57 23.12
C LYS A 158 28.18 3.97 22.05
N LYS A 159 27.28 3.06 22.43
CA LYS A 159 26.40 2.34 21.50
C LYS A 159 25.53 3.26 20.59
N TRP A 160 25.08 4.39 21.09
CA TRP A 160 24.30 5.33 20.27
C TRP A 160 25.17 5.95 19.15
N ILE A 161 26.47 6.28 19.43
CA ILE A 161 27.41 6.78 18.40
C ILE A 161 27.66 5.68 17.35
N GLN A 162 27.86 4.43 17.81
CA GLN A 162 28.03 3.29 16.91
C GLN A 162 26.85 3.16 15.94
N GLY A 163 25.61 3.33 16.44
CA GLY A 163 24.42 3.32 15.59
C GLY A 163 24.39 4.46 14.57
N PHE A 164 24.80 5.67 14.98
CA PHE A 164 24.93 6.82 14.07
C PHE A 164 26.00 6.63 12.98
N VAL A 165 26.94 5.74 13.16
CA VAL A 165 27.95 5.38 12.14
C VAL A 165 27.46 4.20 11.30
N PHE A 166 26.98 3.15 11.95
CA PHE A 166 26.62 1.90 11.30
C PHE A 166 25.42 2.04 10.34
N VAL A 167 24.35 2.70 10.80
CA VAL A 167 23.09 2.78 10.02
C VAL A 167 23.28 3.55 8.72
N PRO A 168 23.92 4.74 8.69
CA PRO A 168 24.20 5.44 7.44
C PRO A 168 25.09 4.62 6.48
N LEU A 169 26.12 3.95 6.97
CA LEU A 169 26.98 3.11 6.15
C LEU A 169 26.19 1.99 5.47
N LEU A 170 25.33 1.31 6.22
CA LEU A 170 24.51 0.23 5.68
C LEU A 170 23.45 0.77 4.71
N PHE A 171 22.70 1.82 5.08
CA PHE A 171 21.58 2.33 4.28
C PHE A 171 22.07 2.98 3.00
N LEU A 172 23.11 3.82 3.05
CA LEU A 172 23.70 4.41 1.84
C LEU A 172 24.27 3.34 0.91
N THR A 173 24.90 2.29 1.46
CA THR A 173 25.39 1.17 0.64
C THR A 173 24.22 0.49 -0.09
N ILE A 174 23.13 0.20 0.59
CA ILE A 174 21.95 -0.39 -0.01
C ILE A 174 21.33 0.56 -1.06
N GLY A 175 21.18 1.84 -0.74
CA GLY A 175 20.65 2.87 -1.62
C GLY A 175 21.44 3.00 -2.92
N VAL A 176 22.78 3.09 -2.80
CA VAL A 176 23.70 3.20 -3.97
C VAL A 176 23.66 1.93 -4.81
N LEU A 177 23.67 0.74 -4.22
CA LEU A 177 23.63 -0.52 -4.96
C LEU A 177 22.26 -0.76 -5.67
N LYS A 178 21.19 -0.17 -5.17
CA LYS A 178 19.87 -0.18 -5.80
C LYS A 178 19.64 0.97 -6.78
N LEU A 179 20.49 1.98 -6.80
CA LEU A 179 20.35 3.18 -7.62
C LEU A 179 20.20 2.87 -9.13
N PRO A 180 20.96 1.93 -9.74
CA PRO A 180 20.83 1.64 -11.17
C PRO A 180 19.40 1.25 -11.59
N VAL A 181 18.68 0.47 -10.78
CA VAL A 181 17.29 0.11 -11.09
C VAL A 181 16.37 1.31 -10.93
N ARG A 182 16.60 2.18 -9.95
CA ARG A 182 15.82 3.42 -9.77
C ARG A 182 16.06 4.40 -10.93
N LEU A 183 17.29 4.52 -11.43
CA LEU A 183 17.62 5.33 -12.61
C LEU A 183 16.91 4.80 -13.86
N TYR A 184 16.96 3.47 -14.07
CA TYR A 184 16.27 2.85 -15.19
C TYR A 184 14.74 3.05 -15.10
N TRP A 185 14.16 2.92 -13.90
CA TRP A 185 12.75 3.19 -13.68
C TRP A 185 12.38 4.64 -14.04
N HIS A 186 13.17 5.62 -13.60
CA HIS A 186 12.93 7.01 -13.95
C HIS A 186 13.07 7.29 -15.44
N ALA A 187 14.11 6.72 -16.09
CA ALA A 187 14.26 6.80 -17.53
C ALA A 187 13.07 6.19 -18.29
N LEU A 188 12.57 5.04 -17.83
CA LEU A 188 11.37 4.40 -18.38
C LEU A 188 10.14 5.31 -18.20
N SER A 189 9.96 5.88 -17.02
CA SER A 189 8.87 6.80 -16.75
C SER A 189 8.94 8.05 -17.64
N LEU A 190 10.11 8.59 -17.90
CA LEU A 190 10.31 9.69 -18.87
C LEU A 190 10.00 9.24 -20.30
N HIS A 191 10.42 8.05 -20.72
CA HIS A 191 10.21 7.51 -22.07
C HIS A 191 8.72 7.33 -22.39
N TYR A 192 7.97 6.78 -21.45
CA TYR A 192 6.51 6.66 -21.58
C TYR A 192 5.79 7.97 -21.22
N GLU A 193 6.52 9.02 -21.06
CA GLU A 193 5.98 10.31 -20.63
C GLU A 193 5.23 10.23 -19.30
N GLN A 194 5.63 9.33 -18.42
CA GLN A 194 5.05 9.06 -17.11
C GLN A 194 5.61 10.01 -16.05
N SER A 195 6.80 10.51 -16.21
CA SER A 195 7.38 11.57 -15.40
C SER A 195 7.82 12.71 -16.31
N ILE A 196 7.57 13.92 -15.90
CA ILE A 196 8.15 15.12 -16.51
C ILE A 196 9.25 15.71 -15.64
N GLN A 197 9.56 15.02 -14.55
CA GLN A 197 10.57 15.47 -13.60
C GLN A 197 11.97 15.35 -14.18
N GLY A 198 12.63 16.48 -14.39
CA GLY A 198 14.01 16.49 -14.85
C GLY A 198 14.97 15.81 -13.86
N TRP A 199 16.08 15.26 -14.39
CA TRP A 199 17.07 14.49 -13.61
C TRP A 199 17.58 15.23 -12.37
N GLY A 200 17.84 16.53 -12.42
CA GLY A 200 18.31 17.30 -11.26
C GLY A 200 17.30 17.32 -10.13
N SER A 201 16.02 17.56 -10.46
CA SER A 201 14.93 17.52 -9.48
C SER A 201 14.73 16.10 -8.93
N TRP A 202 14.84 15.08 -9.78
CA TRP A 202 14.72 13.69 -9.38
C TRP A 202 15.85 13.26 -8.42
N PHE A 203 17.11 13.61 -8.72
CA PHE A 203 18.25 13.33 -7.83
C PHE A 203 18.12 14.06 -6.49
N TRP A 204 17.60 15.27 -6.49
CA TRP A 204 17.35 16.00 -5.25
C TRP A 204 16.27 15.32 -4.41
N ASP A 205 15.17 14.87 -5.03
CA ASP A 205 14.12 14.13 -4.32
C ASP A 205 14.63 12.76 -3.82
N TRP A 206 15.42 12.06 -4.61
CA TRP A 206 16.08 10.83 -4.19
C TRP A 206 17.00 11.06 -2.98
N THR A 207 17.80 12.11 -3.00
CA THR A 207 18.71 12.46 -1.89
C THR A 207 17.93 12.78 -0.61
N LYS A 208 16.84 13.57 -0.72
CA LYS A 208 15.95 13.85 0.41
C LYS A 208 15.34 12.57 0.97
N GLY A 209 14.90 11.68 0.11
CA GLY A 209 14.35 10.37 0.50
C GLY A 209 15.37 9.53 1.28
N GLU A 210 16.57 9.31 0.73
CA GLU A 210 17.64 8.55 1.39
C GLU A 210 18.05 9.18 2.74
N LEU A 211 18.04 10.51 2.85
CA LEU A 211 18.32 11.21 4.09
C LEU A 211 17.22 10.95 5.13
N LEU A 212 15.95 11.07 4.74
CA LEU A 212 14.82 10.78 5.62
C LEU A 212 14.82 9.32 6.09
N ASP A 213 15.01 8.37 5.16
CA ASP A 213 15.10 6.94 5.45
C ASP A 213 16.25 6.66 6.45
N THR A 214 17.38 7.34 6.26
CA THR A 214 18.54 7.20 7.18
C THR A 214 18.22 7.78 8.56
N VAL A 215 17.63 8.96 8.64
CA VAL A 215 17.29 9.60 9.93
C VAL A 215 16.27 8.77 10.71
N PHE A 216 15.17 8.39 10.06
CA PHE A 216 14.17 7.51 10.69
C PHE A 216 14.75 6.14 11.01
N GLY A 217 15.58 5.60 10.13
CA GLY A 217 16.30 4.34 10.33
C GLY A 217 17.21 4.38 11.56
N ILE A 218 17.98 5.45 11.75
CA ILE A 218 18.82 5.62 12.95
C ILE A 218 17.96 5.54 14.22
N VAL A 219 16.88 6.32 14.29
CA VAL A 219 15.99 6.35 15.46
C VAL A 219 15.42 4.96 15.74
N LEU A 220 14.84 4.33 14.72
CA LEU A 220 14.21 3.02 14.83
C LEU A 220 15.19 1.93 15.23
N VAL A 221 16.38 1.91 14.60
CA VAL A 221 17.43 0.92 14.86
C VAL A 221 18.05 1.10 16.24
N LEU A 222 18.29 2.34 16.68
CA LEU A 222 18.77 2.60 18.04
C LEU A 222 17.80 2.08 19.10
N ILE A 223 16.50 2.34 18.93
CA ILE A 223 15.46 1.82 19.84
C ILE A 223 15.43 0.28 19.79
N LEU A 224 15.42 -0.31 18.57
CA LEU A 224 15.42 -1.76 18.38
C LEU A 224 16.57 -2.42 19.15
N PHE A 225 17.80 -1.98 18.89
CA PHE A 225 18.97 -2.57 19.52
C PHE A 225 19.08 -2.26 21.03
N ALA A 226 18.56 -1.13 21.49
CA ALA A 226 18.45 -0.85 22.93
C ALA A 226 17.49 -1.85 23.60
N VAL A 227 16.34 -2.13 22.99
CA VAL A 227 15.38 -3.11 23.48
C VAL A 227 15.95 -4.54 23.40
N MET A 228 16.64 -4.89 22.30
CA MET A 228 17.28 -6.20 22.13
C MET A 228 18.31 -6.48 23.24
N ARG A 229 19.17 -5.52 23.55
CA ARG A 229 20.17 -5.63 24.63
C ARG A 229 19.53 -5.73 26.00
N ARG A 230 18.42 -5.00 26.22
CA ARG A 230 17.74 -5.00 27.53
C ARG A 230 16.90 -6.26 27.76
N SER A 231 16.35 -6.85 26.69
CA SER A 231 15.45 -8.01 26.75
C SER A 231 15.68 -8.97 25.58
N PRO A 232 16.80 -9.71 25.57
CA PRO A 232 17.17 -10.58 24.43
C PRO A 232 16.12 -11.64 24.05
N ARG A 233 15.36 -12.12 25.01
CA ARG A 233 14.35 -13.18 24.78
C ARG A 233 12.98 -12.66 24.34
N ARG A 234 12.67 -11.39 24.63
CA ARG A 234 11.33 -10.80 24.42
C ARG A 234 11.38 -9.44 23.70
N TRP A 235 12.49 -9.11 23.03
CA TRP A 235 12.63 -7.82 22.35
C TRP A 235 11.54 -7.61 21.30
N TRP A 236 11.09 -8.64 20.60
CA TRP A 236 10.05 -8.58 19.61
C TRP A 236 8.71 -8.07 20.19
N LEU A 237 8.42 -8.43 21.44
CA LEU A 237 7.21 -7.97 22.13
C LEU A 237 7.38 -6.54 22.65
N TYR A 238 8.52 -6.21 23.26
CA TYR A 238 8.73 -4.88 23.83
C TYR A 238 9.02 -3.83 22.77
N PHE A 239 9.65 -4.17 21.67
CA PHE A 239 9.88 -3.26 20.55
C PHE A 239 8.58 -2.95 19.78
N TRP A 240 7.59 -3.81 19.85
CA TRP A 240 6.30 -3.58 19.22
C TRP A 240 5.66 -2.25 19.69
N PHE A 241 5.73 -1.91 20.99
CA PHE A 241 5.13 -0.69 21.51
C PHE A 241 5.73 0.59 20.89
N PRO A 242 7.05 0.87 20.96
CA PRO A 242 7.60 2.03 20.31
C PRO A 242 7.44 1.99 18.78
N ALA A 243 7.48 0.82 18.15
CA ALA A 243 7.27 0.70 16.70
C ALA A 243 5.85 1.09 16.28
N VAL A 244 4.81 0.67 17.02
CA VAL A 244 3.43 1.11 16.79
C VAL A 244 3.27 2.61 17.03
N LEU A 245 3.90 3.16 18.05
CA LEU A 245 3.87 4.60 18.32
C LEU A 245 4.54 5.41 17.21
N ILE A 246 5.70 4.95 16.72
CA ILE A 246 6.38 5.57 15.57
C ILE A 246 5.52 5.49 14.32
N LEU A 247 4.90 4.34 14.06
CA LEU A 247 3.97 4.17 12.93
C LEU A 247 2.80 5.16 13.01
N PHE A 248 2.17 5.28 14.18
CA PHE A 248 1.11 6.26 14.39
C PHE A 248 1.61 7.70 14.17
N GLY A 249 2.79 8.02 14.71
CA GLY A 249 3.44 9.32 14.51
C GLY A 249 3.68 9.62 13.02
N LEU A 250 4.13 8.63 12.24
CA LEU A 250 4.35 8.79 10.80
C LEU A 250 3.04 9.07 10.05
N ILE A 251 1.94 8.40 10.38
CA ILE A 251 0.63 8.67 9.78
C ILE A 251 0.22 10.13 9.98
N VAL A 252 0.53 10.71 11.13
CA VAL A 252 0.21 12.11 11.44
C VAL A 252 1.19 13.09 10.81
N ILE A 253 2.49 12.77 10.85
CA ILE A 253 3.57 13.68 10.41
C ILE A 253 3.69 13.72 8.88
N THR A 254 3.45 12.61 8.18
CA THR A 254 3.62 12.54 6.73
C THR A 254 2.86 13.65 6.00
N PRO A 255 1.54 13.82 6.16
CA PRO A 255 0.84 14.86 5.41
C PRO A 255 1.19 16.28 5.84
N LEU A 256 1.74 16.48 7.03
CA LEU A 256 2.01 17.83 7.57
C LEU A 256 3.45 18.29 7.33
N VAL A 257 4.39 17.36 7.31
CA VAL A 257 5.83 17.67 7.26
C VAL A 257 6.49 17.02 6.06
N ILE A 258 6.25 15.71 5.83
CA ILE A 258 6.99 14.97 4.79
C ILE A 258 6.49 15.36 3.40
N ASP A 259 5.17 15.35 3.16
CA ASP A 259 4.61 15.70 1.86
C ASP A 259 5.06 17.11 1.36
N PRO A 260 5.08 18.17 2.21
CA PRO A 260 5.55 19.50 1.81
C PRO A 260 7.04 19.57 1.48
N LEU A 261 7.86 18.61 1.92
CA LEU A 261 9.27 18.54 1.51
C LEU A 261 9.44 18.15 0.04
N PHE A 262 8.46 17.44 -0.52
CA PHE A 262 8.49 16.93 -1.88
C PHE A 262 7.56 17.68 -2.83
N ASN A 263 6.44 18.22 -2.35
CA ASN A 263 5.36 18.77 -3.15
C ASN A 263 4.98 20.16 -2.68
N LYS A 264 4.47 20.98 -3.60
CA LYS A 264 3.93 22.30 -3.29
C LYS A 264 2.41 22.24 -3.21
N PHE A 265 1.86 22.96 -2.23
CA PHE A 265 0.43 23.05 -1.98
C PHE A 265 -0.02 24.50 -2.02
N GLU A 266 -1.19 24.75 -2.60
CA GLU A 266 -1.88 26.04 -2.63
C GLU A 266 -3.31 25.87 -2.12
N PRO A 267 -3.98 26.90 -1.59
CA PRO A 267 -5.40 26.80 -1.30
C PRO A 267 -6.21 26.53 -2.58
N LEU A 268 -7.13 25.56 -2.52
CA LEU A 268 -7.96 25.21 -3.66
C LEU A 268 -8.93 26.34 -4.03
N SER A 269 -9.41 27.09 -3.02
CA SER A 269 -10.35 28.21 -3.17
C SER A 269 -9.87 29.34 -4.08
N ASP A 270 -8.55 29.55 -4.16
CA ASP A 270 -7.97 30.68 -4.90
C ASP A 270 -8.22 30.58 -6.41
N LYS A 271 -8.38 29.38 -6.94
CA LYS A 271 -8.48 29.14 -8.39
C LYS A 271 -9.72 28.33 -8.80
N HIS A 272 -10.35 27.61 -7.87
CA HIS A 272 -11.39 26.62 -8.17
C HIS A 272 -12.56 26.72 -7.17
N ALA A 273 -13.13 27.91 -7.01
CA ALA A 273 -14.20 28.19 -6.06
C ALA A 273 -15.44 27.29 -6.27
N ASP A 274 -15.79 27.00 -7.54
CA ASP A 274 -16.94 26.14 -7.87
C ASP A 274 -16.73 24.70 -7.41
N LEU A 275 -15.53 24.17 -7.61
CA LEU A 275 -15.17 22.82 -7.15
C LEU A 275 -15.15 22.76 -5.62
N VAL A 276 -14.64 23.80 -4.94
CA VAL A 276 -14.68 23.91 -3.48
C VAL A 276 -16.10 23.85 -2.97
N ALA A 277 -17.02 24.66 -3.54
CA ALA A 277 -18.42 24.64 -3.14
C ALA A 277 -19.10 23.27 -3.36
N ALA A 278 -18.76 22.60 -4.45
CA ALA A 278 -19.24 21.26 -4.74
C ALA A 278 -18.71 20.21 -3.73
N ILE A 279 -17.43 20.29 -3.36
CA ILE A 279 -16.83 19.41 -2.33
C ILE A 279 -17.40 19.70 -0.96
N GLU A 280 -17.65 20.97 -0.59
CA GLU A 280 -18.33 21.31 0.68
C GLU A 280 -19.72 20.69 0.74
N LYS A 281 -20.49 20.78 -0.35
CA LYS A 281 -21.81 20.14 -0.45
C LYS A 281 -21.70 18.62 -0.29
N LEU A 282 -20.74 17.99 -0.97
CA LEU A 282 -20.48 16.55 -0.89
C LEU A 282 -20.11 16.11 0.53
N THR A 283 -19.13 16.78 1.16
CA THR A 283 -18.66 16.43 2.50
C THR A 283 -19.70 16.66 3.58
N LYS A 284 -20.56 17.67 3.39
CA LYS A 284 -21.72 17.92 4.24
C LYS A 284 -22.78 16.82 4.08
N HIS A 285 -23.08 16.41 2.84
CA HIS A 285 -23.98 15.29 2.55
C HIS A 285 -23.48 13.99 3.18
N ALA A 286 -22.19 13.74 3.10
CA ALA A 286 -21.51 12.60 3.71
C ALA A 286 -21.45 12.65 5.26
N GLY A 287 -21.97 13.69 5.90
CA GLY A 287 -21.93 13.85 7.36
C GLY A 287 -20.53 14.17 7.94
N VAL A 288 -19.58 14.53 7.09
CA VAL A 288 -18.19 14.84 7.48
C VAL A 288 -17.77 16.18 6.87
N PRO A 289 -18.33 17.31 7.31
CA PRO A 289 -18.04 18.61 6.71
C PRO A 289 -16.53 18.93 6.81
N ILE A 290 -15.96 19.31 5.69
CA ILE A 290 -14.56 19.78 5.58
C ILE A 290 -14.63 21.22 5.03
N PRO A 291 -14.17 22.21 5.77
CA PRO A 291 -14.23 23.61 5.35
C PRO A 291 -13.20 23.92 4.25
N SER A 292 -13.49 24.95 3.44
CA SER A 292 -12.67 25.37 2.29
C SER A 292 -11.19 25.64 2.62
N GLU A 293 -10.92 26.16 3.83
CA GLU A 293 -9.55 26.42 4.31
C GLU A 293 -8.71 25.15 4.48
N ARG A 294 -9.34 23.98 4.35
CA ARG A 294 -8.70 22.67 4.41
C ARG A 294 -8.77 21.91 3.10
N MET A 295 -9.01 22.62 2.01
CA MET A 295 -8.97 22.10 0.66
C MET A 295 -7.76 22.66 -0.06
N PHE A 296 -6.88 21.78 -0.50
CA PHE A 296 -5.60 22.16 -1.10
C PHE A 296 -5.45 21.61 -2.52
N LEU A 297 -4.81 22.40 -3.34
CA LEU A 297 -4.32 22.03 -4.66
C LEU A 297 -2.85 21.63 -4.53
N MET A 298 -2.49 20.42 -4.90
CA MET A 298 -1.10 19.99 -5.02
C MET A 298 -0.62 20.21 -6.44
N LEU A 299 0.50 20.93 -6.63
CA LEU A 299 1.09 21.21 -7.93
C LEU A 299 1.86 19.99 -8.46
N ALA A 300 1.14 18.94 -8.79
CA ALA A 300 1.68 17.68 -9.29
C ALA A 300 2.24 17.82 -10.69
N SER A 301 1.69 18.72 -11.51
CA SER A 301 2.13 19.01 -12.88
C SER A 301 3.58 19.49 -12.99
N GLN A 302 4.25 19.80 -11.88
CA GLN A 302 5.69 20.09 -11.87
C GLN A 302 6.56 18.83 -12.00
N LYS A 303 6.00 17.63 -11.74
CA LYS A 303 6.74 16.37 -11.67
C LYS A 303 6.10 15.23 -12.45
N THR A 304 4.78 15.27 -12.57
CA THR A 304 4.01 14.17 -13.15
C THR A 304 2.75 14.69 -13.84
N ASN A 305 2.20 13.91 -14.75
CA ASN A 305 0.85 14.13 -15.30
C ASN A 305 -0.17 13.14 -14.71
N ALA A 306 0.22 12.33 -13.76
CA ALA A 306 -0.74 11.50 -13.06
C ALA A 306 -1.86 12.33 -12.46
N ILE A 307 -2.98 11.71 -12.28
CA ILE A 307 -4.11 12.28 -11.57
C ILE A 307 -4.27 11.62 -10.23
N ASN A 308 -4.60 12.40 -9.22
CA ASN A 308 -4.91 11.86 -7.90
C ASN A 308 -5.68 12.90 -7.07
N ALA A 309 -6.41 12.42 -6.08
CA ALA A 309 -6.91 13.21 -4.95
C ALA A 309 -6.86 12.34 -3.70
N TYR A 310 -6.87 12.92 -2.54
CA TYR A 310 -6.92 12.17 -1.28
C TYR A 310 -7.51 12.99 -0.14
N VAL A 311 -8.14 12.29 0.80
CA VAL A 311 -8.60 12.84 2.07
C VAL A 311 -7.70 12.30 3.17
N THR A 312 -7.07 13.19 3.93
CA THR A 312 -6.12 12.82 4.98
C THR A 312 -6.36 13.63 6.25
N GLY A 313 -5.67 13.25 7.34
CA GLY A 313 -5.82 13.88 8.66
C GLY A 313 -6.81 13.14 9.55
N LEU A 314 -6.79 13.49 10.85
CA LEU A 314 -7.61 12.86 11.88
C LEU A 314 -8.48 13.92 12.58
N GLY A 315 -9.77 13.62 12.77
CA GLY A 315 -10.69 14.51 13.49
C GLY A 315 -10.74 15.91 12.87
N ALA A 316 -10.36 16.92 13.65
CA ALA A 316 -10.37 18.32 13.20
C ALA A 316 -9.28 18.68 12.20
N SER A 317 -8.25 17.85 11.98
CA SER A 317 -7.16 18.11 11.00
C SER A 317 -7.45 17.54 9.61
N LYS A 318 -8.65 17.03 9.35
CA LYS A 318 -9.04 16.50 8.04
C LYS A 318 -8.88 17.54 6.95
N ARG A 319 -8.32 17.13 5.82
CA ARG A 319 -8.14 17.96 4.63
C ARG A 319 -8.35 17.16 3.35
N VAL A 320 -8.86 17.82 2.33
CA VAL A 320 -8.92 17.32 0.97
C VAL A 320 -7.75 17.89 0.19
N VAL A 321 -7.08 17.04 -0.57
CA VAL A 321 -6.02 17.45 -1.48
C VAL A 321 -6.38 16.92 -2.86
N ILE A 322 -6.40 17.81 -3.85
CA ILE A 322 -6.60 17.45 -5.25
C ILE A 322 -5.35 17.88 -6.03
N TRP A 323 -4.92 17.04 -6.95
CA TRP A 323 -3.80 17.39 -7.81
C TRP A 323 -4.28 18.32 -8.92
N ASP A 324 -3.45 19.28 -9.30
CA ASP A 324 -3.73 20.20 -10.41
C ASP A 324 -3.91 19.45 -11.73
N THR A 325 -3.21 18.35 -11.91
CA THR A 325 -3.38 17.43 -13.04
C THR A 325 -4.76 16.77 -13.08
N THR A 326 -5.38 16.49 -11.93
CA THR A 326 -6.73 15.94 -11.85
C THR A 326 -7.75 16.95 -12.38
N ILE A 327 -7.66 18.19 -11.92
CA ILE A 327 -8.55 19.27 -12.36
C ILE A 327 -8.37 19.59 -13.85
N GLN A 328 -7.15 19.44 -14.39
CA GLN A 328 -6.87 19.67 -15.80
C GLN A 328 -7.44 18.59 -16.74
N LYS A 329 -7.66 17.39 -16.24
CA LYS A 329 -7.95 16.21 -17.06
C LYS A 329 -9.30 15.57 -16.78
N MET A 330 -9.95 15.94 -15.71
CA MET A 330 -11.25 15.45 -15.28
C MET A 330 -12.25 16.59 -15.13
N SER A 331 -13.53 16.27 -15.31
CA SER A 331 -14.61 17.19 -14.98
C SER A 331 -14.73 17.36 -13.45
N ASN A 332 -15.48 18.37 -13.02
CA ASN A 332 -15.75 18.56 -11.60
C ASN A 332 -16.55 17.38 -11.01
N GLU A 333 -17.46 16.79 -11.79
CA GLU A 333 -18.28 15.66 -11.40
C GLU A 333 -17.43 14.41 -11.17
N GLU A 334 -16.48 14.13 -12.06
CA GLU A 334 -15.52 13.03 -11.90
C GLU A 334 -14.58 13.25 -10.71
N ALA A 335 -14.11 14.48 -10.51
CA ALA A 335 -13.34 14.83 -9.33
C ALA A 335 -14.15 14.64 -8.05
N LEU A 336 -15.46 14.94 -8.05
CA LEU A 336 -16.35 14.67 -6.91
C LEU A 336 -16.51 13.18 -6.66
N PHE A 337 -16.59 12.33 -7.69
CA PHE A 337 -16.60 10.89 -7.51
C PHE A 337 -15.33 10.39 -6.80
N ILE A 338 -14.14 10.86 -7.25
CA ILE A 338 -12.88 10.50 -6.58
C ILE A 338 -12.86 10.97 -5.14
N VAL A 339 -13.28 12.22 -4.86
CA VAL A 339 -13.38 12.71 -3.47
C VAL A 339 -14.39 11.90 -2.65
N GLY A 340 -15.49 11.46 -3.26
CA GLY A 340 -16.49 10.59 -2.66
C GLY A 340 -15.90 9.21 -2.29
N HIS A 341 -15.11 8.61 -3.19
CA HIS A 341 -14.36 7.39 -2.94
C HIS A 341 -13.40 7.54 -1.74
N GLU A 342 -12.62 8.64 -1.71
CA GLU A 342 -11.70 8.94 -0.60
C GLU A 342 -12.43 9.17 0.73
N LEU A 343 -13.59 9.81 0.70
CA LEU A 343 -14.45 9.93 1.86
C LEU A 343 -14.95 8.56 2.33
N GLY A 344 -15.19 7.63 1.40
CA GLY A 344 -15.53 6.24 1.70
C GLY A 344 -14.48 5.57 2.57
N HIS A 345 -13.19 5.71 2.26
CA HIS A 345 -12.12 5.21 3.12
C HIS A 345 -12.17 5.78 4.54
N TYR A 346 -12.48 7.05 4.65
CA TYR A 346 -12.58 7.71 5.95
C TYR A 346 -13.80 7.24 6.75
N ILE A 347 -14.99 7.24 6.13
CA ILE A 347 -16.28 6.94 6.80
C ILE A 347 -16.40 5.45 7.13
N LEU A 348 -15.99 4.57 6.24
CA LEU A 348 -15.95 3.13 6.48
C LEU A 348 -14.85 2.72 7.47
N GLY A 349 -14.02 3.67 7.89
CA GLY A 349 -12.99 3.47 8.91
C GLY A 349 -11.81 2.63 8.44
N HIS A 350 -11.51 2.63 7.14
CA HIS A 350 -10.41 1.85 6.56
C HIS A 350 -9.05 2.22 7.17
N VAL A 351 -8.82 3.52 7.46
CA VAL A 351 -7.60 3.98 8.14
C VAL A 351 -7.46 3.37 9.53
N ARG A 352 -8.53 3.37 10.32
CA ARG A 352 -8.53 2.79 11.67
C ARG A 352 -8.35 1.28 11.62
N GLN A 353 -9.09 0.61 10.75
CA GLN A 353 -8.97 -0.84 10.53
C GLN A 353 -7.54 -1.19 10.09
N GLY A 354 -7.00 -0.47 9.11
CA GLY A 354 -5.64 -0.62 8.63
C GLY A 354 -4.58 -0.48 9.72
N PHE A 355 -4.74 0.53 10.58
CA PHE A 355 -3.84 0.72 11.72
C PHE A 355 -3.88 -0.45 12.72
N LEU A 356 -5.07 -0.88 13.14
CA LEU A 356 -5.22 -1.99 14.10
C LEU A 356 -4.67 -3.30 13.54
N VAL A 357 -4.95 -3.53 12.30
CA VAL A 357 -4.56 -4.68 11.52
C VAL A 357 -3.05 -4.68 11.30
N GLY A 358 -2.51 -3.53 10.93
CA GLY A 358 -1.08 -3.34 10.78
C GLY A 358 -0.33 -3.54 12.10
N ALA A 359 -0.87 -3.02 13.21
CA ALA A 359 -0.28 -3.22 14.54
C ALA A 359 -0.24 -4.69 14.95
N ALA A 360 -1.33 -5.43 14.70
CA ALA A 360 -1.37 -6.88 14.95
C ALA A 360 -0.38 -7.63 14.02
N GLY A 361 -0.33 -7.25 12.74
CA GLY A 361 0.60 -7.80 11.77
C GLY A 361 2.06 -7.58 12.14
N LEU A 362 2.39 -6.37 12.63
CA LEU A 362 3.72 -6.06 13.14
C LEU A 362 4.13 -6.99 14.27
N LEU A 363 3.23 -7.28 15.20
CA LEU A 363 3.55 -8.16 16.33
C LEU A 363 3.97 -9.56 15.85
N LEU A 364 3.21 -10.12 14.90
CA LEU A 364 3.59 -11.40 14.31
C LEU A 364 4.86 -11.30 13.47
N ALA A 365 5.00 -10.24 12.68
CA ALA A 365 6.21 -10.02 11.89
C ALA A 365 7.45 -9.95 12.79
N LEU A 366 7.40 -9.20 13.87
CA LEU A 366 8.48 -9.12 14.85
C LEU A 366 8.78 -10.48 15.52
N TYR A 367 7.75 -11.26 15.82
CA TYR A 367 7.96 -12.62 16.32
C TYR A 367 8.63 -13.54 15.30
N LEU A 368 8.20 -13.48 14.03
CA LEU A 368 8.82 -14.25 12.95
C LEU A 368 10.26 -13.80 12.68
N LEU A 369 10.52 -12.48 12.73
CA LEU A 369 11.88 -11.94 12.64
C LEU A 369 12.76 -12.40 13.81
N PHE A 370 12.23 -12.44 15.02
CA PHE A 370 12.93 -12.99 16.18
C PHE A 370 13.32 -14.44 15.96
N ARG A 371 12.39 -15.28 15.54
CA ARG A 371 12.63 -16.70 15.26
C ARG A 371 13.60 -16.90 14.08
N GLY A 372 13.37 -16.15 13.01
CA GLY A 372 14.20 -16.21 11.80
C GLY A 372 15.63 -15.73 12.04
N LEU A 373 15.82 -14.68 12.85
CA LEU A 373 17.15 -14.19 13.22
C LEU A 373 17.95 -15.27 13.98
N HIS A 374 17.35 -15.90 14.99
CA HIS A 374 18.03 -16.97 15.72
C HIS A 374 18.41 -18.13 14.79
N TRP A 375 17.45 -18.59 13.97
CA TRP A 375 17.72 -19.64 12.99
C TRP A 375 18.87 -19.28 12.03
N ALA A 376 18.89 -18.05 11.51
CA ALA A 376 19.93 -17.59 10.60
C ALA A 376 21.29 -17.46 11.29
N LEU A 377 21.32 -16.98 12.54
CA LEU A 377 22.56 -16.88 13.34
C LEU A 377 23.13 -18.27 13.65
N ASP A 378 22.29 -19.21 14.05
CA ASP A 378 22.70 -20.59 14.34
C ASP A 378 23.27 -21.28 13.09
N ARG A 379 22.71 -20.98 11.92
CA ARG A 379 23.06 -21.65 10.65
C ARG A 379 24.25 -20.99 9.92
N TRP A 380 24.31 -19.66 9.89
CA TRP A 380 25.26 -18.90 9.09
C TRP A 380 26.00 -17.78 9.86
N GLY A 381 25.74 -17.60 11.15
CA GLY A 381 26.32 -16.50 11.93
C GLY A 381 27.84 -16.47 11.86
N LYS A 382 28.51 -17.64 11.95
CA LYS A 382 29.97 -17.73 11.83
C LYS A 382 30.48 -17.33 10.44
N ASP A 383 29.79 -17.77 9.38
CA ASP A 383 30.16 -17.48 7.99
C ASP A 383 30.03 -15.99 7.69
N TRP A 384 29.03 -15.33 8.29
CA TRP A 384 28.76 -13.91 8.14
C TRP A 384 29.49 -13.05 9.18
N LYS A 385 30.28 -13.66 10.06
CA LYS A 385 31.05 -13.00 11.14
C LYS A 385 30.17 -12.22 12.09
N LEU A 386 29.01 -12.77 12.46
CA LEU A 386 28.06 -12.19 13.39
C LEU A 386 28.27 -12.79 14.78
N TYR A 387 28.31 -11.94 15.79
CA TYR A 387 28.56 -12.36 17.17
C TYR A 387 27.27 -12.70 17.95
N GLY A 388 26.12 -12.34 17.42
CA GLY A 388 24.81 -12.61 18.03
C GLY A 388 23.75 -11.62 17.57
N GLN A 389 22.58 -11.72 18.17
CA GLN A 389 21.45 -10.84 17.81
C GLN A 389 21.69 -9.36 18.14
N GLU A 390 22.53 -9.06 19.12
CA GLU A 390 22.84 -7.71 19.59
C GLU A 390 23.96 -7.03 18.78
N ASP A 391 24.57 -7.78 17.88
CA ASP A 391 25.56 -7.29 16.92
C ASP A 391 24.89 -6.38 15.89
N TRP A 392 25.44 -5.18 15.68
CA TRP A 392 24.92 -4.26 14.65
C TRP A 392 24.77 -4.90 13.28
N ALA A 393 25.71 -5.77 12.90
CA ALA A 393 25.68 -6.45 11.61
C ALA A 393 24.48 -7.39 11.46
N SER A 394 23.83 -7.82 12.56
CA SER A 394 22.60 -8.61 12.52
C SER A 394 21.40 -7.84 11.92
N LEU A 395 21.47 -6.49 11.86
CA LEU A 395 20.48 -5.68 11.18
C LEU A 395 20.32 -6.07 9.69
N ALA A 396 21.43 -6.39 9.01
CA ALA A 396 21.34 -6.83 7.60
C ALA A 396 20.57 -8.16 7.47
N VAL A 397 20.66 -9.06 8.45
CA VAL A 397 19.86 -10.29 8.49
C VAL A 397 18.39 -9.97 8.74
N LEU A 398 18.10 -9.08 9.69
CA LEU A 398 16.72 -8.65 9.96
C LEU A 398 16.08 -8.01 8.74
N LEU A 399 16.81 -7.15 8.00
CA LEU A 399 16.32 -6.53 6.78
C LEU A 399 16.07 -7.56 5.66
N LEU A 400 16.95 -8.55 5.52
CA LEU A 400 16.77 -9.64 4.54
C LEU A 400 15.54 -10.49 4.87
N LEU A 401 15.37 -10.86 6.14
CA LEU A 401 14.20 -11.63 6.60
C LEU A 401 12.91 -10.81 6.48
N LEU A 402 12.96 -9.52 6.84
CA LEU A 402 11.81 -8.63 6.69
C LEU A 402 11.40 -8.52 5.22
N GLN A 403 12.37 -8.32 4.33
CA GLN A 403 12.10 -8.28 2.90
C GLN A 403 11.43 -9.57 2.42
N ALA A 404 11.93 -10.75 2.79
CA ALA A 404 11.33 -12.02 2.44
C ALA A 404 9.89 -12.16 2.99
N LEU A 405 9.68 -11.74 4.24
CA LEU A 405 8.36 -11.77 4.87
C LEU A 405 7.36 -10.85 4.16
N LEU A 406 7.77 -9.62 3.81
CA LEU A 406 6.95 -8.66 3.07
C LEU A 406 6.56 -9.21 1.68
N PHE A 407 7.47 -9.88 0.99
CA PHE A 407 7.16 -10.50 -0.29
C PHE A 407 6.09 -11.59 -0.17
N VAL A 408 6.29 -12.52 0.74
CA VAL A 408 5.34 -13.62 0.95
C VAL A 408 3.98 -13.11 1.41
N SER A 409 3.94 -12.01 2.15
CA SER A 409 2.68 -11.42 2.63
C SER A 409 1.99 -10.52 1.59
N SER A 410 2.68 -10.08 0.53
CA SER A 410 2.16 -9.15 -0.49
C SER A 410 0.78 -9.57 -1.06
N PRO A 411 0.55 -10.83 -1.51
CA PRO A 411 -0.75 -11.22 -2.08
C PRO A 411 -1.93 -11.03 -1.13
N VAL A 412 -1.69 -11.30 0.15
CA VAL A 412 -2.75 -11.21 1.16
C VAL A 412 -3.05 -9.74 1.47
N ILE A 413 -2.01 -8.88 1.53
CA ILE A 413 -2.19 -7.43 1.64
C ILE A 413 -2.99 -6.92 0.47
N SER A 414 -2.55 -7.20 -0.75
CA SER A 414 -3.23 -6.79 -1.99
C SER A 414 -4.69 -7.25 -2.02
N GLY A 415 -4.97 -8.49 -1.62
CA GLY A 415 -6.34 -9.00 -1.53
C GLY A 415 -7.22 -8.25 -0.54
N TYR A 416 -6.66 -7.90 0.63
CA TYR A 416 -7.40 -7.11 1.62
C TYR A 416 -7.65 -5.68 1.13
N THR A 417 -6.63 -5.04 0.54
CA THR A 417 -6.77 -3.68 0.02
C THR A 417 -7.84 -3.62 -1.07
N ARG A 418 -7.85 -4.57 -2.03
CA ARG A 418 -8.90 -4.64 -3.06
C ARG A 418 -10.32 -4.73 -2.49
N MET A 419 -10.50 -5.38 -1.35
CA MET A 419 -11.83 -5.41 -0.69
C MET A 419 -12.22 -4.04 -0.13
N GLN A 420 -11.25 -3.28 0.41
CA GLN A 420 -11.51 -1.93 0.91
C GLN A 420 -11.74 -0.95 -0.23
N GLU A 421 -10.98 -1.08 -1.31
CA GLU A 421 -11.12 -0.28 -2.52
C GLU A 421 -12.51 -0.46 -3.16
N HIS A 422 -12.96 -1.71 -3.32
CA HIS A 422 -14.31 -1.96 -3.81
C HIS A 422 -15.39 -1.37 -2.89
N ALA A 423 -15.22 -1.44 -1.58
CA ALA A 423 -16.16 -0.81 -0.65
C ALA A 423 -16.15 0.72 -0.75
N ALA A 424 -14.98 1.32 -1.01
CA ALA A 424 -14.86 2.75 -1.26
C ALA A 424 -15.46 3.16 -2.61
N ASP A 425 -15.36 2.31 -3.65
CA ASP A 425 -16.03 2.53 -4.94
C ASP A 425 -17.56 2.56 -4.78
N VAL A 426 -18.11 1.58 -4.06
CA VAL A 426 -19.55 1.56 -3.74
C VAL A 426 -19.96 2.82 -2.99
N TYR A 427 -19.22 3.19 -1.96
CA TYR A 427 -19.51 4.40 -1.19
C TYR A 427 -19.42 5.68 -2.05
N GLY A 428 -18.37 5.77 -2.88
CA GLY A 428 -18.16 6.91 -3.78
C GLY A 428 -19.31 7.11 -4.74
N LEU A 429 -19.82 6.03 -5.34
CA LEU A 429 -20.98 6.07 -6.23
C LEU A 429 -22.25 6.45 -5.48
N GLU A 430 -22.49 5.85 -4.31
CA GLU A 430 -23.69 6.16 -3.50
C GLU A 430 -23.70 7.61 -3.00
N VAL A 431 -22.56 8.15 -2.58
CA VAL A 431 -22.53 9.50 -1.99
C VAL A 431 -22.69 10.63 -3.00
N ILE A 432 -22.36 10.38 -4.28
CA ILE A 432 -22.58 11.35 -5.36
C ILE A 432 -23.96 11.21 -6.01
N HIS A 433 -24.66 10.10 -5.79
CA HIS A 433 -25.99 9.88 -6.35
C HIS A 433 -26.97 10.96 -5.88
N GLY A 434 -27.73 11.55 -6.81
CA GLY A 434 -28.60 12.68 -6.51
C GLY A 434 -27.90 14.05 -6.32
N LEU A 435 -26.55 14.07 -6.19
CA LEU A 435 -25.76 15.30 -6.22
C LEU A 435 -25.17 15.57 -7.62
N VAL A 436 -24.85 14.52 -8.33
CA VAL A 436 -24.28 14.54 -9.69
C VAL A 436 -25.26 13.82 -10.62
N PRO A 437 -25.65 14.43 -11.75
CA PRO A 437 -26.45 13.75 -12.77
C PRO A 437 -25.68 12.56 -13.35
N ASN A 438 -26.39 11.46 -13.67
CA ASN A 438 -25.80 10.26 -14.28
C ASN A 438 -24.56 9.76 -13.52
N SER A 439 -24.69 9.62 -12.19
CA SER A 439 -23.57 9.28 -11.30
C SER A 439 -22.83 8.01 -11.71
N GLU A 440 -23.53 7.02 -12.26
CA GLU A 440 -23.00 5.75 -12.74
C GLU A 440 -22.05 5.95 -13.93
N GLU A 441 -22.48 6.75 -14.90
CA GLU A 441 -21.66 7.08 -16.08
C GLU A 441 -20.47 7.97 -15.73
N VAL A 442 -20.65 8.93 -14.81
CA VAL A 442 -19.56 9.76 -14.29
C VAL A 442 -18.50 8.89 -13.62
N ALA A 443 -18.90 7.94 -12.77
CA ALA A 443 -17.96 7.01 -12.12
C ALA A 443 -17.26 6.10 -13.15
N ALA A 444 -18.00 5.57 -14.13
CA ALA A 444 -17.42 4.75 -15.18
C ALA A 444 -16.42 5.54 -16.03
N HIS A 445 -16.76 6.76 -16.44
CA HIS A 445 -15.86 7.61 -17.20
C HIS A 445 -14.62 8.03 -16.37
N ALA A 446 -14.79 8.29 -15.07
CA ALA A 446 -13.65 8.53 -14.18
C ALA A 446 -12.67 7.34 -14.15
N PHE A 447 -13.17 6.09 -14.10
CA PHE A 447 -12.33 4.91 -14.19
C PHE A 447 -11.67 4.75 -15.57
N GLN A 448 -12.38 5.08 -16.64
CA GLN A 448 -11.81 5.07 -17.99
C GLN A 448 -10.64 6.06 -18.09
N VAL A 449 -10.83 7.30 -17.65
CA VAL A 449 -9.80 8.35 -17.66
C VAL A 449 -8.60 7.95 -16.80
N LEU A 450 -8.83 7.40 -15.58
CA LEU A 450 -7.77 6.86 -14.74
C LEU A 450 -6.94 5.81 -15.48
N GLY A 451 -7.59 4.85 -16.12
CA GLY A 451 -6.91 3.78 -16.84
C GLY A 451 -6.11 4.28 -18.03
N GLU A 452 -6.66 5.23 -18.76
CA GLU A 452 -5.99 5.84 -19.89
C GLU A 452 -4.75 6.64 -19.48
N LEU A 453 -4.85 7.41 -18.43
CA LEU A 453 -3.76 8.23 -17.95
C LEU A 453 -2.66 7.40 -17.30
N ASP A 454 -3.00 6.41 -16.52
CA ASP A 454 -2.04 5.55 -15.83
C ASP A 454 -1.44 4.47 -16.75
N LEU A 455 -1.79 4.41 -18.03
CA LEU A 455 -1.40 3.32 -18.94
C LEU A 455 -1.62 1.94 -18.30
N SER A 456 -2.77 1.78 -17.66
CA SER A 456 -3.14 0.53 -17.00
C SER A 456 -3.39 -0.57 -18.02
N ASP A 457 -2.86 -1.77 -17.75
CA ASP A 457 -3.11 -2.94 -18.59
C ASP A 457 -4.60 -3.30 -18.55
N PRO A 458 -5.32 -3.29 -19.67
CA PRO A 458 -6.73 -3.67 -19.71
C PRO A 458 -7.01 -5.11 -19.25
N ASN A 459 -6.05 -6.00 -19.45
CA ASN A 459 -6.15 -7.42 -19.13
C ASN A 459 -4.92 -7.92 -18.37
N PRO A 460 -4.72 -7.48 -17.12
CA PRO A 460 -3.56 -7.88 -16.34
C PRO A 460 -3.58 -9.38 -16.08
N PRO A 461 -2.42 -10.08 -16.15
CA PRO A 461 -2.35 -11.49 -15.83
C PRO A 461 -2.88 -11.78 -14.42
N PRO A 462 -3.66 -12.86 -14.19
CA PRO A 462 -4.25 -13.18 -12.89
C PRO A 462 -3.22 -13.27 -11.74
N PHE A 463 -2.02 -13.79 -12.03
CA PHE A 463 -0.92 -13.81 -11.07
C PHE A 463 -0.48 -12.40 -10.65
N ILE A 464 -0.40 -11.48 -11.59
CA ILE A 464 -0.04 -10.08 -11.34
C ILE A 464 -1.12 -9.40 -10.50
N THR A 465 -2.39 -9.58 -10.86
CA THR A 465 -3.52 -9.07 -10.08
C THR A 465 -3.51 -9.63 -8.66
N PHE A 466 -3.28 -10.93 -8.51
CA PHE A 466 -3.18 -11.57 -7.19
C PHE A 466 -2.03 -11.00 -6.34
N TRP A 467 -0.86 -10.79 -6.96
CA TRP A 467 0.36 -10.44 -6.23
C TRP A 467 0.54 -8.94 -6.01
N LEU A 468 0.23 -8.10 -7.01
CA LEU A 468 0.63 -6.69 -7.03
C LEU A 468 -0.53 -5.71 -6.90
N TYR A 469 -1.71 -6.06 -7.41
CA TYR A 469 -2.81 -5.09 -7.50
C TYR A 469 -3.43 -4.83 -6.13
N SER A 470 -3.27 -3.61 -5.65
CA SER A 470 -3.95 -3.12 -4.44
C SER A 470 -5.41 -2.72 -4.72
N HIS A 471 -5.74 -2.36 -5.96
CA HIS A 471 -7.08 -2.01 -6.42
C HIS A 471 -7.64 -3.14 -7.32
N PRO A 472 -8.94 -3.30 -7.43
CA PRO A 472 -9.51 -4.13 -8.49
C PRO A 472 -9.05 -3.64 -9.87
N PRO A 473 -8.87 -4.53 -10.86
CA PRO A 473 -8.59 -4.11 -12.23
C PRO A 473 -9.60 -3.08 -12.73
N LEU A 474 -9.16 -2.09 -13.50
CA LEU A 474 -10.04 -1.00 -13.95
C LEU A 474 -11.21 -1.51 -14.78
N ALA A 475 -11.04 -2.57 -15.57
CA ALA A 475 -12.13 -3.22 -16.28
C ALA A 475 -13.23 -3.72 -15.34
N GLU A 476 -12.86 -4.29 -14.17
CA GLU A 476 -13.83 -4.72 -13.16
C GLU A 476 -14.55 -3.53 -12.50
N ARG A 477 -13.81 -2.43 -12.23
CA ARG A 477 -14.37 -1.22 -11.63
C ARG A 477 -15.36 -0.53 -12.59
N LEU A 478 -15.06 -0.51 -13.88
CA LEU A 478 -15.92 0.06 -14.91
C LEU A 478 -17.21 -0.73 -15.06
N VAL A 479 -17.12 -2.06 -15.14
CA VAL A 479 -18.30 -2.95 -15.15
C VAL A 479 -19.13 -2.75 -13.88
N PHE A 480 -18.49 -2.63 -12.73
CA PHE A 480 -19.17 -2.35 -11.47
C PHE A 480 -19.95 -1.02 -11.55
N ALA A 481 -19.32 0.07 -12.01
CA ALA A 481 -19.97 1.38 -12.08
C ALA A 481 -21.25 1.37 -12.92
N HIS A 482 -21.23 0.71 -14.08
CA HIS A 482 -22.41 0.57 -14.94
C HIS A 482 -23.49 -0.38 -14.38
N SER A 483 -23.12 -1.35 -13.56
CA SER A 483 -24.05 -2.39 -13.07
C SER A 483 -24.64 -2.10 -11.70
N TYR A 484 -24.03 -1.19 -10.94
CA TYR A 484 -24.46 -0.88 -9.58
C TYR A 484 -25.56 0.17 -9.59
N ASP A 485 -26.79 -0.29 -9.55
CA ASP A 485 -27.98 0.58 -9.48
C ASP A 485 -29.02 -0.04 -8.53
N PRO A 486 -28.92 0.18 -7.23
CA PRO A 486 -29.92 -0.26 -6.26
C PRO A 486 -31.22 0.59 -6.37
N TRP A 487 -31.12 1.83 -6.82
CA TRP A 487 -32.25 2.75 -6.80
C TRP A 487 -33.32 2.39 -7.80
N SER A 488 -32.99 2.04 -9.03
CA SER A 488 -33.96 1.57 -10.03
C SER A 488 -34.62 0.25 -9.64
N LYS A 489 -33.92 -0.57 -8.84
CA LYS A 489 -34.42 -1.84 -8.32
C LYS A 489 -35.27 -1.69 -7.06
N GLY A 490 -35.39 -0.49 -6.50
CA GLY A 490 -36.08 -0.24 -5.24
C GLY A 490 -35.33 -0.83 -4.02
N GLU A 491 -34.06 -1.14 -4.17
CA GLU A 491 -33.18 -1.62 -3.09
C GLU A 491 -32.59 -0.43 -2.31
N SER A 492 -32.29 -0.65 -1.04
CA SER A 492 -31.59 0.37 -0.25
C SER A 492 -30.10 0.40 -0.59
N PRO A 493 -29.51 1.59 -0.75
CA PRO A 493 -28.06 1.73 -0.86
C PRO A 493 -27.34 1.06 0.31
N LYS A 494 -26.15 0.56 0.07
CA LYS A 494 -25.41 -0.24 1.05
C LYS A 494 -24.83 0.60 2.20
N TYR A 495 -24.37 1.79 1.91
CA TYR A 495 -23.62 2.63 2.86
C TYR A 495 -24.25 4.02 3.09
N VAL A 496 -24.79 4.67 2.07
CA VAL A 496 -25.36 6.01 2.14
C VAL A 496 -26.87 5.88 2.20
N LYS A 497 -27.48 6.27 3.35
CA LYS A 497 -28.92 6.13 3.61
C LYS A 497 -29.60 7.48 3.57
#